data_818975b280c0b7cb5b12f5c53883863d
#
_entry.id   818975b280c0b7cb5b12f5c53883863d
#
_cell.length_a   1.000
_cell.length_b   1.000
_cell.length_c   1.000
_cell.angle_alpha   90.00
_cell.angle_beta   90.00
_cell.angle_gamma   90.00
#
_symmetry.space_group_name_H-M   'P 1'
#
loop_
_entity.id
_entity.type
_entity.pdbx_description
1 polymer ?
#
loop_
_entity_poly.entity_id
_entity_poly.type
_entity_poly.pdbx_seq_one_letter_code
_entity_poly.pdbx_strand_id
1 'polypeptide(L)'
;MAYITTGTENSTSIEIYYEDHGPADAAPVVLIHGYPLDGRSWERQTRVLLEAGHRVIAYDRRGFGKSSQPATGYDYDTFAADLHTLLETLDLRDVTLVGFSMGTGELARYVSTYGTARLRALGFLASLEPFLLQTDDNPTGLPQSGFDDIAATARADRFAWFTSFFENFYNLDETLGSRISEEALRASWATAAASAPDAAYAVVPAWLTDFRGDLAAVREAGLPTLILHGTADRILPVDATGRPFRDALPDATYVEIDGAPHGLLWTHADEVNAALTELLSR
;
A
#
# COMPACT_ATOMS: atom_id res chain seq x y z
N MET A 1 11.50 -17.32 -9.60
CA MET A 1 11.12 -16.72 -8.29
C MET A 1 12.37 -16.05 -7.76
N ALA A 2 12.27 -14.82 -7.44
CA ALA A 2 13.40 -14.02 -7.03
C ALA A 2 13.19 -13.51 -5.58
N TYR A 3 14.27 -13.49 -4.81
CA TYR A 3 14.29 -13.03 -3.44
C TYR A 3 15.49 -12.13 -3.21
N ILE A 4 15.34 -11.17 -2.31
CA ILE A 4 16.44 -10.40 -1.75
C ILE A 4 16.51 -10.65 -0.25
N THR A 5 17.71 -10.65 0.31
CA THR A 5 17.91 -10.72 1.78
C THR A 5 17.93 -9.31 2.35
N THR A 6 17.07 -9.04 3.33
CA THR A 6 16.95 -7.72 3.98
C THR A 6 17.40 -7.71 5.43
N GLY A 7 17.72 -8.86 6.01
CA GLY A 7 18.17 -8.97 7.40
C GLY A 7 18.21 -10.41 7.88
N THR A 8 18.24 -10.57 9.18
CA THR A 8 18.23 -11.89 9.85
C THR A 8 17.37 -11.84 11.11
N GLU A 9 16.67 -12.93 11.38
CA GLU A 9 16.06 -13.19 12.69
C GLU A 9 16.73 -14.45 13.26
N ASN A 10 17.40 -14.31 14.40
CA ASN A 10 18.32 -15.33 14.91
C ASN A 10 19.38 -15.72 13.86
N SER A 11 19.34 -16.95 13.36
CA SER A 11 20.28 -17.47 12.34
C SER A 11 19.64 -17.60 10.95
N THR A 12 18.39 -17.15 10.78
CA THR A 12 17.61 -17.30 9.55
C THR A 12 17.57 -15.98 8.79
N SER A 13 17.85 -16.01 7.48
CA SER A 13 17.71 -14.84 6.61
C SER A 13 16.25 -14.41 6.52
N ILE A 14 16.01 -13.10 6.56
CA ILE A 14 14.73 -12.50 6.17
C ILE A 14 14.82 -12.19 4.69
N GLU A 15 13.97 -12.87 3.93
CA GLU A 15 13.94 -12.77 2.47
C GLU A 15 12.64 -12.14 2.01
N ILE A 16 12.74 -11.16 1.13
CA ILE A 16 11.62 -10.48 0.48
C ILE A 16 11.47 -11.04 -0.93
N TYR A 17 10.31 -11.62 -1.20
CA TYR A 17 9.92 -12.10 -2.52
C TYR A 17 9.53 -10.93 -3.42
N TYR A 18 9.94 -10.98 -4.69
CA TYR A 18 9.49 -10.02 -5.69
C TYR A 18 9.29 -10.68 -7.07
N GLU A 19 8.48 -10.03 -7.87
CA GLU A 19 8.29 -10.30 -9.29
C GLU A 19 8.78 -9.09 -10.08
N ASP A 20 9.51 -9.32 -11.16
CA ASP A 20 10.13 -8.30 -12.01
C ASP A 20 9.83 -8.66 -13.47
N HIS A 21 9.02 -7.85 -14.10
CA HIS A 21 8.46 -8.10 -15.42
C HIS A 21 8.68 -6.92 -16.37
N GLY A 22 8.70 -7.20 -17.68
CA GLY A 22 8.86 -6.18 -18.71
C GLY A 22 10.32 -6.00 -19.14
N PRO A 23 10.59 -5.01 -20.05
CA PRO A 23 11.93 -4.76 -20.54
C PRO A 23 12.85 -4.23 -19.43
N ALA A 24 14.05 -4.78 -19.32
CA ALA A 24 14.99 -4.42 -18.24
C ALA A 24 15.48 -2.97 -18.31
N ASP A 25 15.44 -2.35 -19.47
CA ASP A 25 15.85 -0.97 -19.76
C ASP A 25 14.68 0.03 -19.74
N ALA A 26 13.45 -0.44 -19.50
CA ALA A 26 12.29 0.44 -19.35
C ALA A 26 12.27 1.10 -17.97
N ALA A 27 11.60 2.27 -17.89
CA ALA A 27 11.41 2.98 -16.62
C ALA A 27 10.64 2.09 -15.61
N PRO A 28 11.22 1.85 -14.43
CA PRO A 28 10.65 0.92 -13.46
C PRO A 28 9.50 1.55 -12.67
N VAL A 29 8.45 0.76 -12.48
CA VAL A 29 7.34 1.04 -11.55
C VAL A 29 7.38 0.00 -10.45
N VAL A 30 7.54 0.42 -9.20
CA VAL A 30 7.53 -0.44 -8.02
C VAL A 30 6.19 -0.31 -7.31
N LEU A 31 5.50 -1.45 -7.14
CA LEU A 31 4.15 -1.55 -6.60
C LEU A 31 4.20 -2.11 -5.17
N ILE A 32 3.70 -1.32 -4.21
CA ILE A 32 3.74 -1.58 -2.77
C ILE A 32 2.33 -1.89 -2.28
N HIS A 33 2.07 -3.15 -1.94
CA HIS A 33 0.73 -3.62 -1.59
C HIS A 33 0.24 -3.13 -0.23
N GLY A 34 -1.09 -3.13 -0.04
CA GLY A 34 -1.77 -2.86 1.22
C GLY A 34 -2.00 -4.12 2.07
N TYR A 35 -2.52 -3.90 3.28
CA TYR A 35 -2.97 -4.95 4.20
C TYR A 35 -4.35 -5.48 3.78
N PRO A 36 -4.64 -6.76 3.94
CA PRO A 36 -3.77 -7.88 4.32
C PRO A 36 -3.33 -8.69 3.08
N LEU A 37 -3.12 -8.02 1.96
CA LEU A 37 -2.83 -8.63 0.67
C LEU A 37 -1.32 -8.78 0.45
N ASP A 38 -0.94 -9.13 -0.79
CA ASP A 38 0.44 -9.26 -1.28
C ASP A 38 0.58 -8.65 -2.69
N GLY A 39 1.74 -8.81 -3.33
CA GLY A 39 2.03 -8.25 -4.65
C GLY A 39 1.01 -8.63 -5.74
N ARG A 40 0.29 -9.75 -5.60
CA ARG A 40 -0.77 -10.18 -6.53
C ARG A 40 -1.99 -9.25 -6.54
N SER A 41 -2.18 -8.43 -5.50
CA SER A 41 -3.26 -7.43 -5.48
C SER A 41 -3.18 -6.40 -6.61
N TRP A 42 -2.02 -6.27 -7.24
CA TRP A 42 -1.74 -5.40 -8.37
C TRP A 42 -1.98 -6.03 -9.75
N GLU A 43 -2.61 -7.22 -9.81
CA GLU A 43 -2.80 -7.99 -11.05
C GLU A 43 -3.34 -7.15 -12.22
N ARG A 44 -4.37 -6.33 -11.96
CA ARG A 44 -5.02 -5.51 -12.99
C ARG A 44 -4.19 -4.31 -13.42
N GLN A 45 -3.39 -3.73 -12.52
CA GLN A 45 -2.48 -2.63 -12.80
C GLN A 45 -1.23 -3.13 -13.53
N THR A 46 -0.63 -4.21 -13.04
CA THR A 46 0.59 -4.82 -13.63
C THR A 46 0.41 -5.08 -15.11
N ARG A 47 -0.74 -5.65 -15.52
CA ARG A 47 -1.00 -5.94 -16.94
C ARG A 47 -0.98 -4.68 -17.79
N VAL A 48 -1.70 -3.63 -17.37
CA VAL A 48 -1.79 -2.37 -18.14
C VAL A 48 -0.44 -1.67 -18.22
N LEU A 49 0.34 -1.67 -17.12
CA LEU A 49 1.66 -1.08 -17.08
C LEU A 49 2.65 -1.81 -18.00
N LEU A 50 2.59 -3.14 -18.06
CA LEU A 50 3.39 -3.95 -18.99
C LEU A 50 2.99 -3.71 -20.45
N GLU A 51 1.69 -3.64 -20.74
CA GLU A 51 1.17 -3.31 -22.09
C GLU A 51 1.60 -1.90 -22.53
N ALA A 52 1.78 -0.96 -21.58
CA ALA A 52 2.33 0.38 -21.82
C ALA A 52 3.87 0.39 -21.95
N GLY A 53 4.55 -0.74 -21.79
CA GLY A 53 5.99 -0.88 -22.00
C GLY A 53 6.86 -0.58 -20.78
N HIS A 54 6.27 -0.48 -19.57
CA HIS A 54 7.03 -0.28 -18.34
C HIS A 54 7.66 -1.58 -17.81
N ARG A 55 8.75 -1.45 -17.05
CA ARG A 55 9.24 -2.51 -16.18
C ARG A 55 8.47 -2.44 -14.85
N VAL A 56 7.84 -3.54 -14.43
CA VAL A 56 6.98 -3.58 -13.26
C VAL A 56 7.56 -4.52 -12.22
N ILE A 57 7.81 -4.00 -11.03
CA ILE A 57 8.30 -4.75 -9.88
C ILE A 57 7.20 -4.73 -8.81
N ALA A 58 6.66 -5.89 -8.45
CA ALA A 58 5.78 -6.06 -7.32
C ALA A 58 6.44 -6.98 -6.30
N TYR A 59 6.41 -6.64 -5.03
CA TYR A 59 7.01 -7.46 -3.98
C TYR A 59 6.02 -7.73 -2.86
N ASP A 60 6.25 -8.81 -2.14
CA ASP A 60 5.52 -9.16 -0.94
C ASP A 60 6.27 -8.59 0.28
N ARG A 61 5.60 -7.75 1.07
CA ARG A 61 6.18 -7.24 2.32
C ARG A 61 6.44 -8.40 3.28
N ARG A 62 7.46 -8.28 4.17
CA ARG A 62 7.66 -9.23 5.26
C ARG A 62 6.35 -9.55 5.99
N GLY A 63 6.14 -10.81 6.31
CA GLY A 63 4.91 -11.31 6.94
C GLY A 63 3.75 -11.59 5.97
N PHE A 64 3.89 -11.27 4.68
CA PHE A 64 2.85 -11.44 3.67
C PHE A 64 3.34 -12.24 2.47
N GLY A 65 2.39 -12.86 1.76
CA GLY A 65 2.64 -13.58 0.53
C GLY A 65 3.71 -14.66 0.67
N LYS A 66 4.74 -14.58 -0.19
CA LYS A 66 5.86 -15.53 -0.27
C LYS A 66 7.11 -15.06 0.48
N SER A 67 7.09 -13.85 1.06
CA SER A 67 8.19 -13.33 1.86
C SER A 67 8.32 -14.02 3.20
N SER A 68 9.49 -13.90 3.85
CA SER A 68 9.71 -14.41 5.20
C SER A 68 8.69 -13.86 6.19
N GLN A 69 8.34 -14.69 7.17
CA GLN A 69 7.36 -14.39 8.21
C GLN A 69 8.06 -14.26 9.59
N PRO A 70 8.87 -13.19 9.81
CA PRO A 70 9.54 -12.98 11.08
C PRO A 70 8.52 -12.64 12.19
N ALA A 71 8.94 -12.78 13.46
CA ALA A 71 8.10 -12.42 14.59
C ALA A 71 8.07 -10.91 14.86
N THR A 72 8.99 -10.13 14.26
CA THR A 72 9.18 -8.69 14.51
C THR A 72 9.41 -7.87 13.23
N GLY A 73 9.50 -6.55 13.38
CA GLY A 73 9.79 -5.64 12.26
C GLY A 73 8.56 -5.27 11.45
N TYR A 74 7.41 -5.15 12.11
CA TYR A 74 6.15 -4.71 11.50
C TYR A 74 5.91 -3.22 11.74
N ASP A 75 6.90 -2.40 11.35
CA ASP A 75 6.88 -0.94 11.44
C ASP A 75 7.41 -0.30 10.15
N TYR A 76 7.11 0.98 9.93
CA TYR A 76 7.45 1.66 8.69
C TYR A 76 8.94 1.92 8.50
N ASP A 77 9.73 2.03 9.57
CA ASP A 77 11.18 2.16 9.44
C ASP A 77 11.77 0.88 8.84
N THR A 78 11.29 -0.26 9.32
CA THR A 78 11.69 -1.58 8.81
C THR A 78 11.19 -1.82 7.38
N PHE A 79 9.92 -1.49 7.08
CA PHE A 79 9.38 -1.65 5.72
C PHE A 79 10.12 -0.77 4.71
N ALA A 80 10.39 0.48 5.04
CA ALA A 80 11.16 1.38 4.19
C ALA A 80 12.61 0.91 3.98
N ALA A 81 13.22 0.26 4.99
CA ALA A 81 14.54 -0.34 4.87
C ALA A 81 14.53 -1.56 3.92
N ASP A 82 13.48 -2.39 3.97
CA ASP A 82 13.31 -3.51 3.02
C ASP A 82 13.15 -2.99 1.59
N LEU A 83 12.31 -1.97 1.39
CA LEU A 83 12.14 -1.32 0.09
C LEU A 83 13.46 -0.72 -0.41
N HIS A 84 14.22 -0.05 0.46
CA HIS A 84 15.52 0.50 0.10
C HIS A 84 16.46 -0.60 -0.36
N THR A 85 16.54 -1.71 0.37
CA THR A 85 17.36 -2.86 0.00
C THR A 85 16.93 -3.44 -1.36
N LEU A 86 15.64 -3.48 -1.66
CA LEU A 86 15.12 -3.92 -2.96
C LEU A 86 15.63 -3.01 -4.09
N LEU A 87 15.45 -1.68 -3.92
CA LEU A 87 15.87 -0.72 -4.94
C LEU A 87 17.39 -0.73 -5.18
N GLU A 88 18.19 -0.87 -4.11
CA GLU A 88 19.66 -0.97 -4.19
C GLU A 88 20.09 -2.28 -4.86
N THR A 89 19.54 -3.43 -4.43
CA THR A 89 19.93 -4.75 -4.95
C THR A 89 19.65 -4.90 -6.44
N LEU A 90 18.53 -4.33 -6.91
CA LEU A 90 18.15 -4.35 -8.32
C LEU A 90 18.74 -3.15 -9.11
N ASP A 91 19.50 -2.28 -8.45
CA ASP A 91 20.03 -1.00 -8.97
C ASP A 91 18.96 -0.20 -9.74
N LEU A 92 17.73 -0.14 -9.20
CA LEU A 92 16.65 0.60 -9.83
C LEU A 92 16.90 2.11 -9.73
N ARG A 93 16.66 2.82 -10.83
CA ARG A 93 16.79 4.28 -10.96
C ARG A 93 15.61 4.83 -11.74
N ASP A 94 15.32 6.12 -11.58
CA ASP A 94 14.16 6.77 -12.20
C ASP A 94 12.84 6.04 -11.90
N VAL A 95 12.72 5.56 -10.66
CA VAL A 95 11.62 4.71 -10.19
C VAL A 95 10.36 5.53 -9.95
N THR A 96 9.22 5.07 -10.46
CA THR A 96 7.93 5.47 -9.92
C THR A 96 7.53 4.51 -8.80
N LEU A 97 7.43 5.02 -7.58
CA LEU A 97 6.88 4.27 -6.45
C LEU A 97 5.37 4.44 -6.38
N VAL A 98 4.62 3.36 -6.31
CA VAL A 98 3.17 3.39 -6.14
C VAL A 98 2.77 2.55 -4.93
N GLY A 99 2.27 3.22 -3.89
CA GLY A 99 1.76 2.58 -2.68
C GLY A 99 0.23 2.52 -2.68
N PHE A 100 -0.30 1.43 -2.13
CA PHE A 100 -1.73 1.26 -1.87
C PHE A 100 -1.96 1.05 -0.39
N SER A 101 -2.89 1.82 0.21
CA SER A 101 -3.29 1.66 1.62
C SER A 101 -2.06 1.69 2.55
N MET A 102 -1.85 0.66 3.35
CA MET A 102 -0.66 0.52 4.20
C MET A 102 0.66 0.75 3.43
N GLY A 103 0.72 0.47 2.13
CA GLY A 103 1.91 0.69 1.30
C GLY A 103 2.26 2.17 1.08
N THR A 104 1.31 3.08 1.30
CA THR A 104 1.57 4.52 1.16
C THR A 104 2.46 5.04 2.27
N GLY A 105 2.26 4.58 3.52
CA GLY A 105 3.12 4.93 4.64
C GLY A 105 4.57 4.44 4.47
N GLU A 106 4.75 3.27 3.86
CA GLU A 106 6.09 2.77 3.50
C GLU A 106 6.78 3.68 2.48
N LEU A 107 6.01 4.12 1.46
CA LEU A 107 6.50 5.06 0.46
C LEU A 107 6.88 6.42 1.10
N ALA A 108 6.01 7.00 1.93
CA ALA A 108 6.28 8.26 2.62
C ALA A 108 7.53 8.17 3.51
N ARG A 109 7.66 7.10 4.31
CA ARG A 109 8.82 6.84 5.17
C ARG A 109 10.10 6.61 4.35
N TYR A 110 10.01 5.93 3.19
CA TYR A 110 11.15 5.78 2.29
C TYR A 110 11.68 7.15 1.85
N VAL A 111 10.79 8.05 1.38
CA VAL A 111 11.20 9.38 0.88
C VAL A 111 11.88 10.19 1.99
N SER A 112 11.32 10.19 3.20
CA SER A 112 11.88 10.98 4.32
C SER A 112 13.20 10.43 4.83
N THR A 113 13.41 9.11 4.75
CA THR A 113 14.61 8.45 5.32
C THR A 113 15.74 8.32 4.32
N TYR A 114 15.42 7.93 3.07
CA TYR A 114 16.42 7.59 2.03
C TYR A 114 16.50 8.63 0.90
N GLY A 115 15.58 9.61 0.89
CA GLY A 115 15.53 10.66 -0.13
C GLY A 115 15.02 10.15 -1.49
N THR A 116 15.20 10.98 -2.51
CA THR A 116 14.58 10.79 -3.83
C THR A 116 15.57 10.55 -4.97
N ALA A 117 16.86 10.34 -4.68
CA ALA A 117 17.90 10.21 -5.71
C ALA A 117 17.66 9.08 -6.72
N ARG A 118 16.81 8.10 -6.39
CA ARG A 118 16.41 6.99 -7.28
C ARG A 118 15.02 7.16 -7.86
N LEU A 119 14.28 8.19 -7.47
CA LEU A 119 12.85 8.31 -7.74
C LEU A 119 12.57 9.31 -8.86
N ARG A 120 11.50 9.07 -9.61
CA ARG A 120 10.96 9.93 -10.66
C ARG A 120 9.58 10.48 -10.31
N ALA A 121 8.71 9.65 -9.72
CA ALA A 121 7.33 10.01 -9.41
C ALA A 121 6.79 9.17 -8.26
N LEU A 122 5.70 9.64 -7.63
CA LEU A 122 5.07 9.03 -6.46
C LEU A 122 3.57 8.85 -6.69
N GLY A 123 3.03 7.67 -6.36
CA GLY A 123 1.59 7.39 -6.39
C GLY A 123 1.09 6.90 -5.02
N PHE A 124 0.15 7.62 -4.44
CA PHE A 124 -0.49 7.28 -3.17
C PHE A 124 -1.96 6.94 -3.42
N LEU A 125 -2.34 5.68 -3.26
CA LEU A 125 -3.68 5.16 -3.55
C LEU A 125 -4.36 4.70 -2.27
N ALA A 126 -5.55 5.24 -1.95
CA ALA A 126 -6.31 4.97 -0.73
C ALA A 126 -5.44 5.07 0.53
N SER A 127 -4.87 6.25 0.75
CA SER A 127 -3.75 6.53 1.64
C SER A 127 -4.11 6.56 3.12
N LEU A 128 -3.13 6.26 3.99
CA LEU A 128 -3.20 6.44 5.45
C LEU A 128 -2.92 7.88 5.89
N GLU A 129 -2.21 8.64 5.05
CA GLU A 129 -1.73 9.98 5.33
C GLU A 129 -2.89 10.99 5.44
N PRO A 130 -2.66 12.10 6.15
CA PRO A 130 -1.44 12.47 6.88
C PRO A 130 -1.29 11.83 8.26
N PHE A 131 -2.39 11.44 8.91
CA PHE A 131 -2.40 10.87 10.26
C PHE A 131 -3.78 10.28 10.58
N LEU A 132 -3.83 8.99 10.95
CA LEU A 132 -5.10 8.32 11.21
C LEU A 132 -5.66 8.55 12.60
N LEU A 133 -4.79 8.67 13.61
CA LEU A 133 -5.23 8.74 15.00
C LEU A 133 -5.92 10.07 15.30
N GLN A 134 -7.10 10.01 15.92
CA GLN A 134 -7.78 11.17 16.47
C GLN A 134 -7.02 11.73 17.69
N THR A 135 -6.66 13.00 17.60
CA THR A 135 -5.97 13.75 18.64
C THR A 135 -6.52 15.18 18.69
N ASP A 136 -6.11 15.98 19.65
CA ASP A 136 -6.54 17.37 19.75
C ASP A 136 -6.15 18.21 18.50
N ASP A 137 -5.05 17.85 17.85
CA ASP A 137 -4.54 18.51 16.63
C ASP A 137 -4.92 17.73 15.34
N ASN A 138 -5.63 16.60 15.45
CA ASN A 138 -6.23 15.85 14.35
C ASN A 138 -7.67 15.39 14.70
N PRO A 139 -8.62 16.30 14.85
CA PRO A 139 -9.98 15.97 15.31
C PRO A 139 -10.79 15.12 14.30
N THR A 140 -10.39 15.08 13.04
CA THR A 140 -11.02 14.27 11.98
C THR A 140 -10.50 12.84 11.93
N GLY A 141 -9.46 12.53 12.71
CA GLY A 141 -8.90 11.18 12.80
C GLY A 141 -9.86 10.17 13.42
N LEU A 142 -9.45 8.91 13.42
CA LEU A 142 -10.21 7.78 13.96
C LEU A 142 -9.81 7.51 15.41
N PRO A 143 -10.75 7.10 16.29
CA PRO A 143 -10.45 6.88 17.70
C PRO A 143 -9.53 5.67 17.92
N GLN A 144 -8.62 5.78 18.90
CA GLN A 144 -7.69 4.70 19.30
C GLN A 144 -8.40 3.38 19.56
N SER A 145 -9.59 3.43 20.21
CA SER A 145 -10.35 2.23 20.54
C SER A 145 -10.72 1.36 19.35
N GLY A 146 -10.96 1.98 18.17
CA GLY A 146 -11.22 1.22 16.95
C GLY A 146 -10.01 0.37 16.52
N PHE A 147 -8.81 0.91 16.65
CA PHE A 147 -7.57 0.17 16.32
C PHE A 147 -7.26 -0.92 17.36
N ASP A 148 -7.53 -0.65 18.64
CA ASP A 148 -7.39 -1.64 19.72
C ASP A 148 -8.35 -2.83 19.49
N ASP A 149 -9.59 -2.55 19.08
CA ASP A 149 -10.60 -3.57 18.74
C ASP A 149 -10.18 -4.39 17.50
N ILE A 150 -9.62 -3.74 16.47
CA ILE A 150 -9.07 -4.43 15.30
C ILE A 150 -7.95 -5.39 15.71
N ALA A 151 -6.97 -4.91 16.47
CA ALA A 151 -5.86 -5.73 16.93
C ALA A 151 -6.33 -6.91 17.81
N ALA A 152 -7.27 -6.68 18.72
CA ALA A 152 -7.84 -7.70 19.60
C ALA A 152 -8.62 -8.76 18.80
N THR A 153 -9.46 -8.32 17.84
CA THR A 153 -10.28 -9.23 17.01
C THR A 153 -9.39 -10.07 16.10
N ALA A 154 -8.41 -9.45 15.42
CA ALA A 154 -7.46 -10.16 14.56
C ALA A 154 -6.61 -11.16 15.36
N ARG A 155 -6.25 -10.84 16.60
CA ARG A 155 -5.51 -11.75 17.49
C ARG A 155 -6.37 -12.92 17.97
N ALA A 156 -7.65 -12.71 18.21
CA ALA A 156 -8.58 -13.75 18.69
C ALA A 156 -8.89 -14.77 17.58
N ASP A 157 -9.23 -14.28 16.37
CA ASP A 157 -9.49 -15.09 15.17
C ASP A 157 -9.27 -14.26 13.92
N ARG A 158 -8.04 -14.29 13.38
CA ARG A 158 -7.69 -13.54 12.17
C ARG A 158 -8.50 -13.95 10.93
N PHE A 159 -8.97 -15.19 10.87
CA PHE A 159 -9.74 -15.67 9.73
C PHE A 159 -11.16 -15.09 9.71
N ALA A 160 -11.81 -15.05 10.86
CA ALA A 160 -13.09 -14.37 11.02
C ALA A 160 -12.93 -12.85 10.81
N TRP A 161 -11.85 -12.25 11.31
CA TRP A 161 -11.50 -10.85 11.07
C TRP A 161 -11.39 -10.55 9.58
N PHE A 162 -10.66 -11.33 8.80
CA PHE A 162 -10.52 -11.10 7.35
C PHE A 162 -11.85 -11.16 6.62
N THR A 163 -12.78 -12.02 7.06
CA THR A 163 -14.14 -12.05 6.48
C THR A 163 -14.84 -10.71 6.67
N SER A 164 -14.92 -10.23 7.91
CA SER A 164 -15.57 -8.93 8.23
C SER A 164 -14.83 -7.75 7.61
N PHE A 165 -13.48 -7.81 7.54
CA PHE A 165 -12.67 -6.77 6.92
C PHE A 165 -13.00 -6.61 5.42
N PHE A 166 -13.09 -7.71 4.68
CA PHE A 166 -13.37 -7.67 3.24
C PHE A 166 -14.80 -7.24 2.91
N GLU A 167 -15.76 -7.38 3.83
CA GLU A 167 -17.10 -6.80 3.66
C GLU A 167 -17.03 -5.28 3.45
N ASN A 168 -16.25 -4.57 4.27
CA ASN A 168 -16.05 -3.13 4.17
C ASN A 168 -14.95 -2.73 3.17
N PHE A 169 -13.92 -3.58 2.99
CA PHE A 169 -12.85 -3.32 2.03
C PHE A 169 -13.35 -3.20 0.60
N TYR A 170 -14.33 -4.02 0.23
CA TYR A 170 -14.94 -4.02 -1.10
C TYR A 170 -16.33 -3.38 -1.14
N ASN A 171 -16.95 -3.01 -0.01
CA ASN A 171 -18.36 -2.63 0.10
C ASN A 171 -19.26 -3.70 -0.54
N LEU A 172 -19.18 -4.96 -0.05
CA LEU A 172 -19.79 -6.13 -0.70
C LEU A 172 -21.31 -6.01 -0.89
N ASP A 173 -21.99 -5.28 -0.02
CA ASP A 173 -23.42 -4.96 -0.13
C ASP A 173 -23.76 -4.19 -1.42
N GLU A 174 -22.80 -3.48 -2.01
CA GLU A 174 -22.96 -2.68 -3.21
C GLU A 174 -22.25 -3.28 -4.43
N THR A 175 -21.12 -3.97 -4.24
CA THR A 175 -20.20 -4.35 -5.32
C THR A 175 -20.22 -5.82 -5.69
N LEU A 176 -20.66 -6.72 -4.77
CA LEU A 176 -20.64 -8.16 -5.03
C LEU A 176 -21.53 -8.54 -6.21
N GLY A 177 -20.98 -9.31 -7.15
CA GLY A 177 -21.68 -9.72 -8.37
C GLY A 177 -21.72 -8.66 -9.47
N SER A 178 -21.32 -7.41 -9.19
CA SER A 178 -21.27 -6.32 -10.18
C SER A 178 -19.85 -5.84 -10.47
N ARG A 179 -19.06 -5.52 -9.44
CA ARG A 179 -17.69 -5.01 -9.54
C ARG A 179 -16.66 -6.04 -9.07
N ILE A 180 -17.05 -6.97 -8.19
CA ILE A 180 -16.21 -8.07 -7.72
C ILE A 180 -17.02 -9.38 -7.73
N SER A 181 -16.41 -10.48 -8.18
CA SER A 181 -17.00 -11.83 -8.11
C SER A 181 -16.72 -12.48 -6.76
N GLU A 182 -17.52 -13.52 -6.41
CA GLU A 182 -17.23 -14.34 -5.23
C GLU A 182 -15.86 -15.04 -5.32
N GLU A 183 -15.42 -15.38 -6.52
CA GLU A 183 -14.13 -16.02 -6.76
C GLU A 183 -12.96 -15.07 -6.46
N ALA A 184 -13.05 -13.80 -6.89
CA ALA A 184 -12.07 -12.77 -6.59
C ALA A 184 -12.03 -12.45 -5.09
N LEU A 185 -13.20 -12.40 -4.44
CA LEU A 185 -13.30 -12.24 -2.99
C LEU A 185 -12.63 -13.40 -2.26
N ARG A 186 -12.90 -14.67 -2.67
CA ARG A 186 -12.25 -15.85 -2.09
C ARG A 186 -10.73 -15.84 -2.31
N ALA A 187 -10.25 -15.38 -3.47
CA ALA A 187 -8.82 -15.24 -3.74
C ALA A 187 -8.18 -14.21 -2.80
N SER A 188 -8.81 -13.04 -2.59
CA SER A 188 -8.34 -12.03 -1.63
C SER A 188 -8.30 -12.58 -0.21
N TRP A 189 -9.35 -13.30 0.21
CA TRP A 189 -9.40 -13.94 1.53
C TRP A 189 -8.31 -15.01 1.70
N ALA A 190 -8.08 -15.84 0.68
CA ALA A 190 -7.04 -16.87 0.72
C ALA A 190 -5.63 -16.23 0.81
N THR A 191 -5.41 -15.12 0.11
CA THR A 191 -4.17 -14.34 0.21
C THR A 191 -3.95 -13.82 1.62
N ALA A 192 -4.97 -13.20 2.22
CA ALA A 192 -4.91 -12.71 3.59
C ALA A 192 -4.67 -13.85 4.60
N ALA A 193 -5.36 -14.98 4.44
CA ALA A 193 -5.21 -16.14 5.31
C ALA A 193 -3.81 -16.77 5.29
N ALA A 194 -3.06 -16.59 4.19
CA ALA A 194 -1.68 -17.06 4.05
C ALA A 194 -0.63 -16.13 4.70
N SER A 195 -1.01 -14.93 5.16
CA SER A 195 -0.10 -14.04 5.89
C SER A 195 0.36 -14.64 7.23
N ALA A 196 1.48 -14.13 7.76
CA ALA A 196 1.96 -14.53 9.08
C ALA A 196 0.87 -14.28 10.15
N PRO A 197 0.68 -15.20 11.10
CA PRO A 197 -0.28 -14.99 12.19
C PRO A 197 -0.07 -13.67 12.91
N ASP A 198 1.20 -13.35 13.24
CA ASP A 198 1.54 -12.12 13.96
C ASP A 198 1.35 -10.87 13.08
N ALA A 199 1.63 -10.93 11.79
CA ALA A 199 1.44 -9.80 10.88
C ALA A 199 -0.02 -9.30 10.86
N ALA A 200 -1.01 -10.17 11.07
CA ALA A 200 -2.42 -9.81 11.04
C ALA A 200 -2.80 -8.74 12.09
N TYR A 201 -2.09 -8.68 13.21
CA TYR A 201 -2.36 -7.70 14.28
C TYR A 201 -1.16 -6.82 14.64
N ALA A 202 0.08 -7.29 14.40
CA ALA A 202 1.28 -6.53 14.75
C ALA A 202 1.51 -5.29 13.88
N VAL A 203 0.90 -5.24 12.70
CA VAL A 203 0.93 -4.06 11.81
C VAL A 203 -0.01 -2.93 12.25
N VAL A 204 -1.03 -3.22 13.07
CA VAL A 204 -2.06 -2.24 13.45
C VAL A 204 -1.47 -0.99 14.12
N PRO A 205 -0.53 -1.10 15.07
CA PRO A 205 0.13 0.08 15.65
C PRO A 205 0.89 0.92 14.61
N ALA A 206 1.43 0.30 13.56
CA ALA A 206 2.13 1.03 12.51
C ALA A 206 1.20 1.99 11.75
N TRP A 207 -0.07 1.63 11.54
CA TRP A 207 -1.04 2.51 10.87
C TRP A 207 -1.27 3.83 11.60
N LEU A 208 -0.96 3.88 12.91
CA LEU A 208 -1.08 5.07 13.76
C LEU A 208 0.14 5.98 13.70
N THR A 209 1.05 5.74 12.77
CA THR A 209 2.21 6.60 12.55
C THR A 209 1.74 7.99 12.11
N ASP A 210 2.30 9.02 12.71
CA ASP A 210 2.13 10.40 12.26
C ASP A 210 3.08 10.68 11.08
N PHE A 211 2.52 10.72 9.88
CA PHE A 211 3.28 10.96 8.64
C PHE A 211 3.47 12.43 8.30
N ARG A 212 2.99 13.38 9.09
CA ARG A 212 3.09 14.81 8.79
C ARG A 212 4.55 15.27 8.62
N GLY A 213 5.47 14.65 9.36
CA GLY A 213 6.91 14.88 9.19
C GLY A 213 7.44 14.30 7.86
N ASP A 214 7.02 13.08 7.50
CA ASP A 214 7.41 12.42 6.25
C ASP A 214 6.87 13.20 5.03
N LEU A 215 5.65 13.73 5.10
CA LEU A 215 5.05 14.54 4.03
C LEU A 215 5.77 15.86 3.78
N ALA A 216 6.45 16.42 4.79
CA ALA A 216 7.32 17.57 4.57
C ALA A 216 8.45 17.24 3.58
N ALA A 217 9.08 16.08 3.72
CA ALA A 217 10.10 15.61 2.79
C ALA A 217 9.53 15.30 1.39
N VAL A 218 8.33 14.69 1.31
CA VAL A 218 7.63 14.45 0.04
C VAL A 218 7.36 15.75 -0.70
N ARG A 219 6.90 16.78 0.00
CA ARG A 219 6.65 18.11 -0.58
C ARG A 219 7.94 18.78 -1.06
N GLU A 220 9.01 18.74 -0.24
CA GLU A 220 10.31 19.33 -0.59
C GLU A 220 10.95 18.63 -1.80
N ALA A 221 10.67 17.36 -2.00
CA ALA A 221 11.16 16.59 -3.15
C ALA A 221 10.65 17.12 -4.49
N GLY A 222 9.46 17.71 -4.54
CA GLY A 222 8.88 18.30 -5.76
C GLY A 222 8.67 17.33 -6.92
N LEU A 223 8.60 16.03 -6.65
CA LEU A 223 8.37 15.01 -7.68
C LEU A 223 6.89 15.02 -8.13
N PRO A 224 6.61 14.66 -9.39
CA PRO A 224 5.25 14.37 -9.84
C PRO A 224 4.59 13.41 -8.87
N THR A 225 3.50 13.84 -8.24
CA THR A 225 2.81 13.06 -7.21
C THR A 225 1.33 12.93 -7.54
N LEU A 226 0.81 11.70 -7.44
CA LEU A 226 -0.61 11.37 -7.55
C LEU A 226 -1.12 10.97 -6.16
N ILE A 227 -2.23 11.56 -5.73
CA ILE A 227 -3.06 11.12 -4.61
C ILE A 227 -4.39 10.67 -5.20
N LEU A 228 -4.78 9.41 -4.99
CA LEU A 228 -6.02 8.85 -5.51
C LEU A 228 -6.79 8.18 -4.39
N HIS A 229 -8.08 8.49 -4.25
CA HIS A 229 -8.91 7.96 -3.17
C HIS A 229 -10.34 7.67 -3.64
N GLY A 230 -10.97 6.63 -3.05
CA GLY A 230 -12.36 6.30 -3.29
C GLY A 230 -13.29 7.09 -2.36
N THR A 231 -14.38 7.65 -2.90
CA THR A 231 -15.32 8.45 -2.08
C THR A 231 -16.16 7.59 -1.13
N ALA A 232 -16.29 6.28 -1.40
CA ALA A 232 -17.02 5.32 -0.56
C ALA A 232 -16.07 4.39 0.25
N ASP A 233 -14.83 4.80 0.48
CA ASP A 233 -13.85 4.04 1.27
C ASP A 233 -14.31 3.95 2.74
N ARG A 234 -14.70 2.74 3.18
CA ARG A 234 -15.15 2.44 4.57
C ARG A 234 -14.00 2.01 5.49
N ILE A 235 -12.80 1.77 4.94
CA ILE A 235 -11.61 1.42 5.73
C ILE A 235 -10.84 2.68 6.11
N LEU A 236 -10.58 3.54 5.13
CA LEU A 236 -9.90 4.82 5.28
C LEU A 236 -10.81 5.94 4.72
N PRO A 237 -11.77 6.45 5.51
CA PRO A 237 -12.72 7.44 5.02
C PRO A 237 -12.01 8.65 4.40
N VAL A 238 -12.42 9.03 3.20
CA VAL A 238 -11.77 10.10 2.41
C VAL A 238 -11.67 11.42 3.16
N ASP A 239 -12.64 11.72 4.04
CA ASP A 239 -12.64 12.91 4.89
C ASP A 239 -11.61 12.86 6.02
N ALA A 240 -11.21 11.67 6.46
CA ALA A 240 -10.20 11.50 7.50
C ALA A 240 -8.77 11.41 6.92
N THR A 241 -8.62 11.08 5.64
CA THR A 241 -7.32 10.79 5.01
C THR A 241 -7.12 11.51 3.68
N GLY A 242 -7.76 11.09 2.60
CA GLY A 242 -7.51 11.57 1.24
C GLY A 242 -7.62 13.10 1.08
N ARG A 243 -8.67 13.72 1.63
CA ARG A 243 -8.85 15.19 1.59
C ARG A 243 -7.84 15.94 2.45
N PRO A 244 -7.60 15.58 3.73
CA PRO A 244 -6.50 16.14 4.51
C PRO A 244 -5.13 15.94 3.85
N PHE A 245 -4.90 14.80 3.19
CA PHE A 245 -3.65 14.55 2.48
C PHE A 245 -3.48 15.49 1.27
N ARG A 246 -4.51 15.68 0.44
CA ARG A 246 -4.52 16.68 -0.62
C ARG A 246 -4.15 18.07 -0.08
N ASP A 247 -4.73 18.46 1.05
CA ASP A 247 -4.48 19.79 1.65
C ASP A 247 -3.04 19.93 2.17
N ALA A 248 -2.42 18.82 2.60
CA ALA A 248 -1.01 18.77 2.99
C ALA A 248 -0.02 18.82 1.80
N LEU A 249 -0.44 18.34 0.61
CA LEU A 249 0.34 18.33 -0.63
C LEU A 249 -0.43 19.00 -1.78
N PRO A 250 -0.60 20.33 -1.76
CA PRO A 250 -1.47 21.05 -2.71
C PRO A 250 -0.99 20.99 -4.17
N ASP A 251 0.30 20.69 -4.40
CA ASP A 251 0.89 20.58 -5.73
C ASP A 251 0.72 19.16 -6.34
N ALA A 252 0.24 18.19 -5.56
CA ALA A 252 -0.04 16.86 -6.04
C ALA A 252 -1.29 16.84 -6.94
N THR A 253 -1.30 15.94 -7.94
CA THR A 253 -2.52 15.62 -8.66
C THR A 253 -3.44 14.83 -7.73
N TYR A 254 -4.63 15.38 -7.46
CA TYR A 254 -5.62 14.72 -6.61
C TYR A 254 -6.79 14.19 -7.42
N VAL A 255 -7.13 12.93 -7.24
CA VAL A 255 -8.23 12.23 -7.92
C VAL A 255 -9.11 11.53 -6.89
N GLU A 256 -10.40 11.89 -6.86
CA GLU A 256 -11.43 11.11 -6.19
C GLU A 256 -12.15 10.23 -7.21
N ILE A 257 -12.31 8.93 -6.91
CA ILE A 257 -13.13 8.03 -7.71
C ILE A 257 -14.48 7.88 -7.00
N ASP A 258 -15.53 8.37 -7.64
CA ASP A 258 -16.89 8.38 -7.06
C ASP A 258 -17.41 6.96 -6.85
N GLY A 259 -17.94 6.69 -5.65
CA GLY A 259 -18.47 5.39 -5.25
C GLY A 259 -17.42 4.29 -5.05
N ALA A 260 -16.13 4.55 -5.25
CA ALA A 260 -15.09 3.53 -5.09
C ALA A 260 -14.88 3.19 -3.61
N PRO A 261 -14.88 1.88 -3.27
CA PRO A 261 -14.50 1.39 -1.95
C PRO A 261 -12.98 1.37 -1.77
N HIS A 262 -12.51 0.93 -0.61
CA HIS A 262 -11.07 0.76 -0.36
C HIS A 262 -10.39 -0.16 -1.39
N GLY A 263 -11.04 -1.27 -1.75
CA GLY A 263 -10.55 -2.25 -2.72
C GLY A 263 -10.63 -1.79 -4.19
N LEU A 264 -10.40 -0.51 -4.45
CA LEU A 264 -10.51 0.14 -5.76
C LEU A 264 -9.56 -0.41 -6.83
N LEU A 265 -8.42 -0.99 -6.45
CA LEU A 265 -7.49 -1.65 -7.39
C LEU A 265 -8.19 -2.74 -8.20
N TRP A 266 -9.22 -3.37 -7.63
CA TRP A 266 -10.03 -4.39 -8.29
C TRP A 266 -11.34 -3.83 -8.83
N THR A 267 -12.10 -3.13 -7.98
CA THR A 267 -13.48 -2.72 -8.29
C THR A 267 -13.56 -1.56 -9.29
N HIS A 268 -12.55 -0.68 -9.30
CA HIS A 268 -12.45 0.51 -10.16
C HIS A 268 -11.11 0.55 -10.89
N ALA A 269 -10.70 -0.63 -11.40
CA ALA A 269 -9.38 -0.81 -11.99
C ALA A 269 -9.13 0.12 -13.20
N ASP A 270 -10.16 0.38 -14.01
CA ASP A 270 -10.01 1.19 -15.21
C ASP A 270 -9.71 2.66 -14.84
N GLU A 271 -10.40 3.19 -13.84
CA GLU A 271 -10.19 4.56 -13.35
C GLU A 271 -8.81 4.69 -12.66
N VAL A 272 -8.41 3.69 -11.87
CA VAL A 272 -7.07 3.63 -11.27
C VAL A 272 -5.99 3.57 -12.34
N ASN A 273 -6.15 2.71 -13.34
CA ASN A 273 -5.18 2.55 -14.43
C ASN A 273 -5.04 3.82 -15.27
N ALA A 274 -6.14 4.54 -15.52
CA ALA A 274 -6.10 5.82 -16.23
C ALA A 274 -5.28 6.86 -15.46
N ALA A 275 -5.49 6.98 -14.14
CA ALA A 275 -4.74 7.92 -13.30
C ALA A 275 -3.24 7.55 -13.20
N LEU A 276 -2.91 6.26 -13.10
CA LEU A 276 -1.52 5.79 -13.10
C LEU A 276 -0.84 6.06 -14.45
N THR A 277 -1.53 5.82 -15.56
CA THR A 277 -1.01 6.10 -16.90
C THR A 277 -0.73 7.61 -17.08
N GLU A 278 -1.61 8.47 -16.56
CA GLU A 278 -1.37 9.92 -16.58
C GLU A 278 -0.13 10.30 -15.75
N LEU A 279 0.03 9.76 -14.53
CA LEU A 279 1.22 9.99 -13.71
C LEU A 279 2.51 9.61 -14.46
N LEU A 280 2.51 8.44 -15.10
CA LEU A 280 3.69 7.89 -15.79
C LEU A 280 4.04 8.62 -17.08
N SER A 281 3.12 9.40 -17.65
CA SER A 281 3.35 10.21 -18.87
C SER A 281 4.08 11.53 -18.59
N ARG A 282 4.24 11.92 -17.34
CA ARG A 282 4.93 13.14 -16.88
C ARG A 282 6.41 12.87 -16.66
#